data_bf9c67a5892f3b2ca9ee7e5e8cf46e35
#
_entry.id   bf9c67a5892f3b2ca9ee7e5e8cf46e35
#
_cell.length_a   1.000
_cell.length_b   1.000
_cell.length_c   1.000
_cell.angle_alpha   90.00
_cell.angle_beta   90.00
_cell.angle_gamma   90.00
#
_symmetry.space_group_name_H-M   'P 1'
#
loop_
_entity.id
_entity.type
_entity.pdbx_description
1 polymer ?
#
loop_
_entity_poly.entity_id
_entity_poly.type
_entity_poly.pdbx_seq_one_letter_code
_entity_poly.pdbx_strand_id
1 'polypeptide(L)'
;MFKILKLVICVSIVTPVFSAENEIVIVGGTGENCIEDPGCINRLHPDIPMIHRANPGQSILFRTRDTIDVLGTVETQTSEPETLDINFGAVHPMAGPVYIKGAIPGDVLKVTILNIDPGKYGFTFGGGGGFIPDLIDGEFLTVWRLNREFAESDDIAGVRIPNASFPGVISTLPGPDQL
;
A
#
# COMPACT_ATOMS: atom_id res chain seq x y z
N MET A 1 66.12 -32.54 -32.11
CA MET A 1 65.00 -33.04 -31.30
C MET A 1 64.30 -31.84 -30.64
N PHE A 2 63.32 -31.27 -31.32
CA PHE A 2 62.59 -30.08 -30.84
C PHE A 2 61.39 -30.48 -29.96
N LYS A 3 61.37 -30.09 -28.69
CA LYS A 3 60.26 -30.30 -27.80
C LYS A 3 59.28 -29.16 -28.01
N ILE A 4 58.08 -29.45 -28.52
CA ILE A 4 56.96 -28.48 -28.64
C ILE A 4 56.28 -28.40 -27.30
N LEU A 5 56.38 -27.23 -26.63
CA LEU A 5 55.65 -26.90 -25.42
C LEU A 5 54.22 -26.49 -25.78
N LYS A 6 53.22 -27.32 -25.45
CA LYS A 6 51.82 -26.97 -25.60
C LYS A 6 51.36 -26.07 -24.43
N LEU A 7 51.14 -24.80 -24.73
CA LEU A 7 50.53 -23.84 -23.78
C LEU A 7 49.02 -24.07 -23.77
N VAL A 8 48.48 -24.55 -22.64
CA VAL A 8 47.03 -24.65 -22.42
C VAL A 8 46.56 -23.33 -21.81
N ILE A 9 45.90 -22.53 -22.59
CA ILE A 9 45.24 -21.28 -22.12
C ILE A 9 43.88 -21.68 -21.54
N CYS A 10 43.74 -21.64 -20.22
CA CYS A 10 42.45 -21.80 -19.52
C CYS A 10 41.73 -20.47 -19.58
N VAL A 11 40.76 -20.32 -20.50
CA VAL A 11 39.86 -19.13 -20.56
C VAL A 11 38.78 -19.36 -19.55
N SER A 12 38.85 -18.68 -18.39
CA SER A 12 37.75 -18.62 -17.41
C SER A 12 36.68 -17.68 -17.94
N ILE A 13 35.57 -18.24 -18.39
CA ILE A 13 34.37 -17.47 -18.74
C ILE A 13 33.73 -17.03 -17.43
N VAL A 14 33.97 -15.80 -17.02
CA VAL A 14 33.20 -15.17 -15.93
C VAL A 14 31.85 -14.78 -16.52
N THR A 15 30.84 -15.62 -16.31
CA THR A 15 29.46 -15.21 -16.59
C THR A 15 29.07 -14.17 -15.55
N PRO A 16 28.59 -12.99 -15.96
CA PRO A 16 28.04 -12.05 -14.99
C PRO A 16 26.79 -12.70 -14.37
N VAL A 17 26.85 -12.97 -13.06
CA VAL A 17 25.65 -13.30 -12.28
C VAL A 17 24.85 -12.01 -12.19
N PHE A 18 23.88 -11.83 -13.08
CA PHE A 18 22.88 -10.80 -12.92
C PHE A 18 22.09 -11.16 -11.66
N SER A 19 22.34 -10.43 -10.59
CA SER A 19 21.57 -10.54 -9.36
C SER A 19 20.13 -10.10 -9.68
N ALA A 20 19.19 -11.01 -9.62
CA ALA A 20 17.76 -10.76 -9.72
C ALA A 20 17.19 -10.01 -8.47
N GLU A 21 18.09 -9.47 -7.63
CA GLU A 21 17.76 -8.94 -6.30
C GLU A 21 17.18 -7.51 -6.29
N ASN A 22 17.05 -6.82 -7.43
CA ASN A 22 16.66 -5.41 -7.47
C ASN A 22 15.27 -5.12 -8.07
N GLU A 23 14.48 -6.13 -8.37
CA GLU A 23 13.13 -5.90 -8.87
C GLU A 23 12.19 -5.55 -7.72
N ILE A 24 11.51 -4.38 -7.84
CA ILE A 24 10.51 -3.94 -6.86
C ILE A 24 9.24 -4.77 -7.06
N VAL A 25 8.76 -5.40 -6.00
CA VAL A 25 7.46 -6.07 -6.01
C VAL A 25 6.37 -5.01 -5.90
N ILE A 26 5.44 -4.99 -6.85
CA ILE A 26 4.31 -4.05 -6.84
C ILE A 26 3.07 -4.80 -6.37
N VAL A 27 2.36 -4.21 -5.40
CA VAL A 27 1.22 -4.82 -4.72
C VAL A 27 0.04 -3.86 -4.73
N GLY A 28 -1.11 -4.31 -5.22
CA GLY A 28 -2.33 -3.52 -5.29
C GLY A 28 -2.34 -2.48 -6.42
N GLY A 29 -3.38 -1.67 -6.44
CA GLY A 29 -3.59 -0.58 -7.40
C GLY A 29 -4.05 -1.06 -8.77
N THR A 30 -4.71 -2.21 -8.84
CA THR A 30 -5.41 -2.71 -10.02
C THR A 30 -6.92 -2.72 -9.75
N GLY A 31 -7.76 -2.65 -10.79
CA GLY A 31 -9.20 -2.56 -10.64
C GLY A 31 -9.70 -1.19 -10.15
N GLU A 32 -10.99 -0.97 -10.25
CA GLU A 32 -11.64 0.29 -9.84
C GLU A 32 -11.80 0.36 -8.31
N ASN A 33 -11.94 -0.77 -7.65
CA ASN A 33 -12.12 -0.87 -6.20
C ASN A 33 -11.36 -2.08 -5.62
N CYS A 34 -11.36 -2.22 -4.29
CA CYS A 34 -10.65 -3.31 -3.59
C CYS A 34 -11.20 -4.70 -3.93
N ILE A 35 -12.50 -4.81 -4.25
CA ILE A 35 -13.11 -6.11 -4.55
C ILE A 35 -12.59 -6.67 -5.89
N GLU A 36 -12.26 -5.78 -6.83
CA GLU A 36 -11.74 -6.13 -8.15
C GLU A 36 -10.23 -6.25 -8.18
N ASP A 37 -9.54 -5.77 -7.15
CA ASP A 37 -8.09 -5.79 -7.06
C ASP A 37 -7.61 -7.07 -6.35
N PRO A 38 -7.01 -8.03 -7.06
CA PRO A 38 -6.50 -9.25 -6.43
C PRO A 38 -5.34 -9.00 -5.44
N GLY A 39 -4.73 -7.81 -5.48
CA GLY A 39 -3.72 -7.35 -4.54
C GLY A 39 -4.30 -6.50 -3.40
N CYS A 40 -5.61 -6.53 -3.19
CA CYS A 40 -6.30 -5.84 -2.11
C CYS A 40 -7.13 -6.80 -1.27
N ILE A 41 -7.16 -6.56 0.04
CA ILE A 41 -8.01 -7.28 0.99
C ILE A 41 -8.64 -6.27 1.96
N ASN A 42 -9.79 -6.60 2.52
CA ASN A 42 -10.43 -5.79 3.58
C ASN A 42 -10.75 -6.60 4.84
N ARG A 43 -10.15 -7.78 4.96
CA ARG A 43 -10.27 -8.68 6.10
C ARG A 43 -8.95 -9.41 6.32
N LEU A 44 -8.70 -9.83 7.54
CA LEU A 44 -7.56 -10.64 7.89
C LEU A 44 -8.03 -12.08 8.15
N HIS A 45 -7.62 -13.02 7.32
CA HIS A 45 -7.99 -14.44 7.44
C HIS A 45 -6.83 -15.33 6.94
N PRO A 46 -6.54 -16.46 7.59
CA PRO A 46 -5.41 -17.32 7.21
C PRO A 46 -5.54 -17.91 5.80
N ASP A 47 -6.77 -18.11 5.31
CA ASP A 47 -7.02 -18.70 3.99
C ASP A 47 -6.91 -17.71 2.83
N ILE A 48 -6.64 -16.43 3.11
CA ILE A 48 -6.42 -15.44 2.03
C ILE A 48 -5.13 -15.79 1.28
N PRO A 49 -5.21 -16.02 -0.04
CA PRO A 49 -4.05 -16.41 -0.82
C PRO A 49 -3.03 -15.27 -0.91
N MET A 50 -1.78 -15.54 -0.56
CA MET A 50 -0.68 -14.60 -0.72
C MET A 50 -0.13 -14.69 -2.14
N ILE A 51 -0.74 -13.95 -3.07
CA ILE A 51 -0.40 -13.98 -4.50
C ILE A 51 0.92 -13.27 -4.82
N HIS A 52 1.29 -12.28 -4.00
CA HIS A 52 2.57 -11.58 -4.12
C HIS A 52 3.63 -12.25 -3.25
N ARG A 53 4.89 -12.24 -3.71
CA ARG A 53 6.02 -12.87 -3.03
C ARG A 53 7.21 -11.93 -3.02
N ALA A 54 7.91 -11.85 -1.89
CA ALA A 54 9.14 -11.09 -1.75
C ALA A 54 10.19 -11.86 -0.97
N ASN A 55 11.46 -11.58 -1.25
CA ASN A 55 12.58 -12.05 -0.44
C ASN A 55 12.82 -11.09 0.74
N PRO A 56 13.39 -11.55 1.86
CA PRO A 56 13.87 -10.65 2.89
C PRO A 56 14.82 -9.58 2.33
N GLY A 57 14.59 -8.32 2.70
CA GLY A 57 15.37 -7.18 2.19
C GLY A 57 14.95 -6.65 0.82
N GLN A 58 14.04 -7.31 0.13
CA GLN A 58 13.51 -6.81 -1.14
C GLN A 58 12.57 -5.62 -0.91
N SER A 59 12.62 -4.63 -1.82
CA SER A 59 11.72 -3.49 -1.79
C SER A 59 10.35 -3.86 -2.33
N ILE A 60 9.30 -3.39 -1.66
CA ILE A 60 7.91 -3.60 -2.04
C ILE A 60 7.24 -2.24 -2.16
N LEU A 61 6.57 -2.00 -3.27
CA LEU A 61 5.72 -0.84 -3.50
C LEU A 61 4.27 -1.23 -3.26
N PHE A 62 3.69 -0.76 -2.18
CA PHE A 62 2.27 -0.91 -1.91
C PHE A 62 1.50 0.28 -2.49
N ARG A 63 0.57 0.00 -3.39
CA ARG A 63 -0.40 0.97 -3.88
C ARG A 63 -1.65 0.89 -3.03
N THR A 64 -1.64 1.66 -1.96
CA THR A 64 -2.72 1.67 -0.97
C THR A 64 -3.92 2.46 -1.47
N ARG A 65 -5.09 2.14 -0.95
CA ARG A 65 -6.36 2.83 -1.16
C ARG A 65 -6.73 3.64 0.08
N ASP A 66 -7.68 4.53 -0.04
CA ASP A 66 -8.25 5.23 1.11
C ASP A 66 -9.16 4.31 1.95
N THR A 67 -9.48 4.75 3.16
CA THR A 67 -10.20 3.96 4.17
C THR A 67 -11.57 3.43 3.72
N ILE A 68 -12.26 4.14 2.85
CA ILE A 68 -13.61 3.80 2.38
C ILE A 68 -13.66 3.47 0.88
N ASP A 69 -12.50 3.42 0.24
CA ASP A 69 -12.31 3.06 -1.17
C ASP A 69 -13.08 3.93 -2.18
N VAL A 70 -13.11 5.23 -1.94
CA VAL A 70 -13.88 6.19 -2.76
C VAL A 70 -13.03 7.31 -3.36
N LEU A 71 -11.71 7.31 -3.16
CA LEU A 71 -10.84 8.41 -3.57
C LEU A 71 -10.95 8.75 -5.06
N GLY A 72 -11.14 7.74 -5.91
CA GLY A 72 -11.38 7.97 -7.34
C GLY A 72 -12.62 8.84 -7.62
N THR A 73 -13.64 8.79 -6.76
CA THR A 73 -14.82 9.63 -6.85
C THR A 73 -14.55 11.04 -6.29
N VAL A 74 -13.82 11.12 -5.19
CA VAL A 74 -13.46 12.38 -4.52
C VAL A 74 -12.53 13.24 -5.38
N GLU A 75 -11.64 12.63 -6.16
CA GLU A 75 -10.76 13.35 -7.09
C GLU A 75 -11.51 14.23 -8.08
N THR A 76 -12.78 13.96 -8.32
CA THR A 76 -13.57 14.64 -9.34
C THR A 76 -14.32 15.86 -8.84
N GLN A 77 -14.45 16.16 -7.55
CA GLN A 77 -14.82 17.39 -7.30
C GLN A 77 -15.65 17.94 -6.22
N THR A 78 -16.38 17.28 -5.44
CA THR A 78 -17.37 17.96 -4.61
C THR A 78 -17.17 17.61 -3.15
N SER A 79 -17.27 18.62 -2.29
CA SER A 79 -17.34 18.44 -0.84
C SER A 79 -18.77 18.13 -0.38
N GLU A 80 -19.55 17.44 -1.22
CA GLU A 80 -20.92 17.05 -0.94
C GLU A 80 -20.93 15.57 -0.47
N PRO A 81 -21.28 15.31 0.79
CA PRO A 81 -21.26 13.94 1.37
C PRO A 81 -22.12 12.95 0.58
N GLU A 82 -23.23 13.40 0.01
CA GLU A 82 -24.18 12.59 -0.75
C GLU A 82 -23.59 12.01 -2.04
N THR A 83 -22.44 12.52 -2.47
CA THR A 83 -21.73 12.01 -3.65
C THR A 83 -20.90 10.76 -3.34
N LEU A 84 -20.71 10.42 -2.06
CA LEU A 84 -19.95 9.25 -1.65
C LEU A 84 -20.84 7.99 -1.71
N ASP A 85 -20.58 7.14 -2.69
CA ASP A 85 -21.15 5.79 -2.74
C ASP A 85 -20.27 4.81 -1.97
N ILE A 86 -20.46 4.75 -0.64
CA ILE A 86 -19.64 3.95 0.24
C ILE A 86 -20.12 2.50 0.27
N ASN A 87 -19.32 1.61 -0.27
CA ASN A 87 -19.53 0.19 -0.07
C ASN A 87 -18.95 -0.27 1.29
N PHE A 88 -19.80 -0.30 2.33
CA PHE A 88 -19.38 -0.73 3.66
C PHE A 88 -18.84 -2.16 3.74
N GLY A 89 -19.09 -3.00 2.72
CA GLY A 89 -18.48 -4.33 2.59
C GLY A 89 -17.01 -4.30 2.16
N ALA A 90 -16.53 -3.18 1.62
CA ALA A 90 -15.18 -2.99 1.12
C ALA A 90 -14.31 -2.06 1.98
N VAL A 91 -14.88 -1.43 3.03
CA VAL A 91 -14.14 -0.48 3.88
C VAL A 91 -12.92 -1.11 4.56
N HIS A 92 -11.94 -0.26 4.85
CA HIS A 92 -10.61 -0.60 5.33
C HIS A 92 -9.80 -1.47 4.35
N PRO A 93 -9.73 -1.08 3.06
CA PRO A 93 -8.93 -1.80 2.08
C PRO A 93 -7.45 -1.76 2.46
N MET A 94 -6.78 -2.90 2.30
CA MET A 94 -5.36 -3.07 2.57
C MET A 94 -4.68 -3.67 1.35
N ALA A 95 -3.61 -3.04 0.87
CA ALA A 95 -2.79 -3.64 -0.19
C ALA A 95 -2.00 -4.84 0.37
N GLY A 96 -2.15 -5.98 -0.26
CA GLY A 96 -1.55 -7.25 0.18
C GLY A 96 -2.47 -8.44 -0.05
N PRO A 97 -2.18 -9.56 0.60
CA PRO A 97 -0.99 -9.86 1.41
C PRO A 97 0.24 -10.21 0.58
N VAL A 98 1.41 -10.14 1.20
CA VAL A 98 2.68 -10.52 0.60
C VAL A 98 3.32 -11.67 1.38
N TYR A 99 3.61 -12.76 0.70
CA TYR A 99 4.40 -13.86 1.27
C TYR A 99 5.87 -13.48 1.33
N ILE A 100 6.44 -13.44 2.51
CA ILE A 100 7.88 -13.23 2.72
C ILE A 100 8.58 -14.58 2.76
N LYS A 101 9.47 -14.82 1.80
CA LYS A 101 10.14 -16.12 1.66
C LYS A 101 10.95 -16.46 2.91
N GLY A 102 10.64 -17.63 3.49
CA GLY A 102 11.31 -18.17 4.66
C GLY A 102 10.77 -17.67 5.99
N ALA A 103 9.88 -16.70 6.02
CA ALA A 103 9.19 -16.28 7.24
C ALA A 103 8.16 -17.35 7.67
N ILE A 104 8.14 -17.65 8.95
CA ILE A 104 7.20 -18.59 9.56
C ILE A 104 6.46 -17.96 10.74
N PRO A 105 5.31 -18.50 11.17
CA PRO A 105 4.64 -18.05 12.37
C PRO A 105 5.58 -18.02 13.59
N GLY A 106 5.55 -16.90 14.33
CA GLY A 106 6.44 -16.64 15.47
C GLY A 106 7.67 -15.79 15.12
N ASP A 107 7.99 -15.61 13.85
CA ASP A 107 9.05 -14.69 13.43
C ASP A 107 8.63 -13.23 13.63
N VAL A 108 9.62 -12.37 13.84
CA VAL A 108 9.44 -10.92 13.90
C VAL A 108 9.85 -10.31 12.55
N LEU A 109 8.90 -9.66 11.87
CA LEU A 109 9.16 -8.92 10.65
C LEU A 109 9.56 -7.48 10.97
N LYS A 110 10.75 -7.08 10.52
CA LYS A 110 11.16 -5.68 10.52
C LYS A 110 10.75 -5.02 9.22
N VAL A 111 9.80 -4.09 9.28
CA VAL A 111 9.39 -3.26 8.15
C VAL A 111 10.12 -1.92 8.21
N THR A 112 10.81 -1.54 7.13
CA THR A 112 11.43 -0.23 6.98
C THR A 112 10.68 0.56 5.92
N ILE A 113 10.02 1.64 6.32
CA ILE A 113 9.34 2.54 5.39
C ILE A 113 10.40 3.40 4.73
N LEU A 114 10.57 3.26 3.42
CA LEU A 114 11.57 4.00 2.66
C LEU A 114 11.03 5.34 2.16
N ASN A 115 9.76 5.35 1.76
CA ASN A 115 9.06 6.54 1.27
C ASN A 115 7.56 6.37 1.44
N ILE A 116 6.85 7.48 1.63
CA ILE A 116 5.40 7.57 1.51
C ILE A 116 5.11 8.68 0.52
N ASP A 117 4.46 8.36 -0.58
CA ASP A 117 4.03 9.31 -1.59
C ASP A 117 2.50 9.42 -1.51
N PRO A 118 1.96 10.47 -0.90
CA PRO A 118 0.53 10.66 -0.82
C PRO A 118 -0.03 10.90 -2.22
N GLY A 119 -1.27 10.51 -2.45
CA GLY A 119 -2.00 10.89 -3.66
C GLY A 119 -2.11 12.41 -3.82
N LYS A 120 -2.74 12.86 -4.88
CA LYS A 120 -2.98 14.29 -5.12
C LYS A 120 -4.09 14.85 -4.23
N TYR A 121 -4.99 13.99 -3.79
CA TYR A 121 -6.16 14.34 -3.00
C TYR A 121 -6.27 13.45 -1.78
N GLY A 122 -6.91 13.97 -0.76
CA GLY A 122 -7.40 13.27 0.40
C GLY A 122 -8.73 13.86 0.81
N PHE A 123 -9.38 13.27 1.80
CA PHE A 123 -10.63 13.80 2.31
C PHE A 123 -10.75 13.60 3.82
N THR A 124 -11.59 14.41 4.43
CA THR A 124 -12.11 14.22 5.77
C THR A 124 -13.61 14.10 5.67
N PHE A 125 -14.13 12.98 6.13
CA PHE A 125 -15.55 12.71 6.20
C PHE A 125 -15.98 12.52 7.64
N GLY A 126 -17.13 13.03 8.02
CA GLY A 126 -17.69 12.85 9.35
C GLY A 126 -19.20 13.05 9.33
N GLY A 127 -19.85 12.58 10.40
CA GLY A 127 -21.28 12.65 10.59
C GLY A 127 -21.93 11.29 10.81
N GLY A 128 -23.12 11.28 11.38
CA GLY A 128 -23.95 10.08 11.58
C GLY A 128 -23.43 9.04 12.56
N GLY A 129 -22.27 9.26 13.19
CA GLY A 129 -21.66 8.28 14.09
C GLY A 129 -20.31 8.73 14.66
N GLY A 130 -19.59 7.79 15.30
CA GLY A 130 -18.27 8.04 15.87
C GLY A 130 -18.28 8.32 17.37
N PHE A 131 -17.19 8.90 17.90
CA PHE A 131 -17.01 9.10 19.35
C PHE A 131 -17.72 10.33 19.90
N ILE A 132 -18.12 11.28 19.06
CA ILE A 132 -18.73 12.56 19.46
C ILE A 132 -19.96 12.90 18.58
N PRO A 133 -20.93 11.98 18.44
CA PRO A 133 -22.05 12.16 17.53
C PRO A 133 -22.90 13.41 17.88
N ASP A 134 -22.97 13.76 19.17
CA ASP A 134 -23.75 14.91 19.65
C ASP A 134 -23.10 16.27 19.34
N LEU A 135 -21.84 16.29 18.90
CA LEU A 135 -21.13 17.51 18.54
C LEU A 135 -21.06 17.75 17.03
N ILE A 136 -21.49 16.77 16.22
CA ILE A 136 -21.47 16.86 14.76
C ILE A 136 -22.94 16.89 14.29
N ASP A 137 -23.37 18.02 13.75
CA ASP A 137 -24.69 18.18 13.18
C ASP A 137 -24.65 17.87 11.68
N GLY A 138 -25.25 16.74 11.30
CA GLY A 138 -25.27 16.24 9.94
C GLY A 138 -23.98 15.56 9.49
N GLU A 139 -23.88 15.37 8.19
CA GLU A 139 -22.69 14.80 7.53
C GLU A 139 -21.89 15.91 6.86
N PHE A 140 -20.56 15.75 6.82
CA PHE A 140 -19.69 16.65 6.10
C PHE A 140 -18.60 15.91 5.35
N LEU A 141 -18.16 16.47 4.24
CA LEU A 141 -17.02 16.04 3.46
C LEU A 141 -16.14 17.26 3.17
N THR A 142 -14.86 17.16 3.47
CA THR A 142 -13.85 18.15 3.09
C THR A 142 -12.84 17.49 2.19
N VAL A 143 -12.65 18.01 1.00
CA VAL A 143 -11.65 17.53 0.05
C VAL A 143 -10.37 18.32 0.19
N TRP A 144 -9.24 17.63 0.31
CA TRP A 144 -7.92 18.20 0.44
C TRP A 144 -7.09 17.97 -0.80
N ARG A 145 -6.48 19.03 -1.33
CA ARG A 145 -5.39 18.92 -2.31
C ARG A 145 -4.09 18.71 -1.55
N LEU A 146 -3.39 17.64 -1.90
CA LEU A 146 -2.15 17.22 -1.24
C LEU A 146 -0.94 17.56 -2.11
N ASN A 147 0.11 18.02 -1.46
CA ASN A 147 1.44 18.06 -2.02
C ASN A 147 2.46 17.54 -0.99
N ARG A 148 3.75 17.59 -1.29
CA ARG A 148 4.79 17.07 -0.38
C ARG A 148 4.95 17.86 0.89
N GLU A 149 4.50 19.10 0.94
CA GLU A 149 4.71 20.00 2.07
C GLU A 149 3.46 20.15 2.93
N PHE A 150 2.29 20.24 2.30
CA PHE A 150 1.04 20.49 3.01
C PHE A 150 -0.19 19.99 2.26
N ALA A 151 -1.32 19.95 2.98
CA ALA A 151 -2.66 19.80 2.46
C ALA A 151 -3.43 21.12 2.60
N GLU A 152 -4.24 21.46 1.61
CA GLU A 152 -5.15 22.61 1.65
C GLU A 152 -6.50 22.27 1.01
N SER A 153 -7.55 22.97 1.43
CA SER A 153 -8.91 22.79 0.94
C SER A 153 -9.56 24.12 0.63
N ASP A 154 -10.41 24.14 -0.39
CA ASP A 154 -11.25 25.30 -0.70
C ASP A 154 -12.41 25.44 0.30
N ASP A 155 -12.78 24.34 0.98
CA ASP A 155 -13.86 24.33 1.97
C ASP A 155 -13.44 25.04 3.26
N ILE A 156 -12.14 25.07 3.57
CA ILE A 156 -11.59 25.67 4.79
C ILE A 156 -10.52 26.68 4.42
N ALA A 157 -10.97 27.88 4.08
CA ALA A 157 -10.07 28.93 3.62
C ALA A 157 -9.00 29.30 4.66
N GLY A 158 -7.76 29.45 4.21
CA GLY A 158 -6.63 29.90 5.04
C GLY A 158 -6.03 28.83 5.92
N VAL A 159 -6.51 27.59 5.87
CA VAL A 159 -5.92 26.45 6.62
C VAL A 159 -4.96 25.69 5.73
N ARG A 160 -3.74 25.47 6.23
CA ARG A 160 -2.74 24.57 5.65
C ARG A 160 -2.30 23.58 6.72
N ILE A 161 -2.39 22.30 6.39
CA ILE A 161 -1.98 21.22 7.28
C ILE A 161 -0.64 20.69 6.78
N PRO A 162 0.44 20.74 7.58
CA PRO A 162 1.73 20.14 7.18
C PRO A 162 1.57 18.67 6.84
N ASN A 163 2.21 18.24 5.74
CA ASN A 163 2.15 16.84 5.35
C ASN A 163 2.99 15.99 6.31
N ALA A 164 2.33 15.01 6.92
CA ALA A 164 2.94 14.00 7.78
C ALA A 164 2.28 12.64 7.50
N SER A 165 2.30 12.23 6.24
CA SER A 165 1.63 11.00 5.78
C SER A 165 2.18 9.77 6.48
N PHE A 166 1.29 8.87 6.87
CA PHE A 166 1.60 7.57 7.47
C PHE A 166 0.58 6.51 7.04
N PRO A 167 0.96 5.22 7.04
CA PRO A 167 0.00 4.15 6.80
C PRO A 167 -0.92 3.98 8.00
N GLY A 168 -2.22 3.85 7.77
CA GLY A 168 -3.20 3.63 8.84
C GLY A 168 -3.09 2.25 9.47
N VAL A 169 -2.75 1.22 8.69
CA VAL A 169 -2.60 -0.17 9.14
C VAL A 169 -1.40 -0.81 8.48
N ILE A 170 -0.59 -1.50 9.30
CA ILE A 170 0.39 -2.49 8.86
C ILE A 170 0.15 -3.73 9.71
N SER A 171 -0.11 -4.87 9.09
CA SER A 171 -0.47 -6.10 9.80
C SER A 171 0.10 -7.34 9.11
N THR A 172 -0.01 -8.47 9.81
CA THR A 172 0.20 -9.82 9.27
C THR A 172 -1.13 -10.56 9.26
N LEU A 173 -1.28 -11.55 8.38
CA LEU A 173 -2.42 -12.46 8.46
C LEU A 173 -2.33 -13.31 9.73
N PRO A 174 -3.45 -13.62 10.38
CA PRO A 174 -3.48 -14.52 11.53
C PRO A 174 -3.10 -15.95 11.13
N GLY A 175 -2.60 -16.74 12.07
CA GLY A 175 -2.50 -18.18 11.91
C GLY A 175 -3.86 -18.87 12.07
N PRO A 176 -4.01 -20.13 11.62
CA PRO A 176 -5.28 -20.87 11.73
C PRO A 176 -5.76 -21.07 13.17
N ASP A 177 -4.85 -21.01 14.13
CA ASP A 177 -5.10 -21.14 15.57
C ASP A 177 -5.50 -19.81 16.24
N GLN A 178 -5.58 -18.73 15.48
CA GLN A 178 -5.91 -17.38 15.97
C GLN A 178 -7.32 -16.91 15.53
N LEU A 179 -8.13 -17.83 15.01
CA LEU A 179 -9.52 -17.57 14.59
C LEU A 179 -10.52 -17.84 15.71
#